data_cd9a87b3bbed6c6d3f5fccdbef2b2ff2
#
_entry.id   cd9a87b3bbed6c6d3f5fccdbef2b2ff2
#
_cell.length_a   1.000
_cell.length_b   1.000
_cell.length_c   1.000
_cell.angle_alpha   90.00
_cell.angle_beta   90.00
_cell.angle_gamma   90.00
#
_symmetry.space_group_name_H-M   'P 1'
#
loop_
_entity.id
_entity.type
_entity.pdbx_description
1 polymer ?
#
loop_
_entity_poly.entity_id
_entity_poly.type
_entity_poly.pdbx_seq_one_letter_code
_entity_poly.pdbx_strand_id
1 'polypeptide(L)'
;MVRRIRMAIAIGGIAVLLGGTAALATPPSGLASTLLARGSWSRHDRIQLLAGLTEQIKPPSSDVAMVRATLQPGGTTGWHKHPGPSVVILAAGTLTISEAKGRGCRVTEVSAAGGQKAFFHPDDVHRFDNKGETVAEFYITYFAPTATPLLIDAPEAPPGCTAA
;
A
#
# COMPACT_ATOMS: atom_id res chain seq x y z
N MET A 1 41.37 -45.18 52.94
CA MET A 1 41.01 -43.81 52.65
C MET A 1 40.62 -43.73 51.16
N VAL A 2 39.36 -43.90 50.77
CA VAL A 2 38.92 -44.04 49.39
C VAL A 2 38.22 -42.77 49.00
N ARG A 3 38.80 -42.01 48.07
CA ARG A 3 38.32 -40.71 47.58
C ARG A 3 37.30 -40.96 46.45
N ARG A 4 36.03 -40.71 46.72
CA ARG A 4 34.96 -40.81 45.71
C ARG A 4 34.98 -39.57 44.82
N ILE A 5 35.28 -39.77 43.53
CA ILE A 5 35.17 -38.76 42.48
C ILE A 5 33.71 -38.66 42.08
N ARG A 6 33.09 -37.49 42.30
CA ARG A 6 31.72 -37.18 41.80
C ARG A 6 31.88 -36.57 40.41
N MET A 7 31.41 -37.31 39.43
CA MET A 7 31.32 -36.88 38.04
C MET A 7 30.02 -36.07 37.88
N ALA A 8 30.13 -34.76 37.60
CA ALA A 8 29.00 -33.91 37.30
C ALA A 8 28.71 -33.98 35.78
N ILE A 9 27.51 -34.49 35.45
CA ILE A 9 27.05 -34.50 34.07
C ILE A 9 26.38 -33.15 33.82
N ALA A 10 27.00 -32.31 32.99
CA ALA A 10 26.37 -31.07 32.51
C ALA A 10 25.44 -31.40 31.34
N ILE A 11 24.13 -31.24 31.57
CA ILE A 11 23.13 -31.36 30.53
C ILE A 11 23.10 -30.00 29.80
N GLY A 12 23.73 -29.93 28.65
CA GLY A 12 23.65 -28.78 27.76
C GLY A 12 22.28 -28.70 27.10
N GLY A 13 21.49 -27.72 27.51
CA GLY A 13 20.23 -27.40 26.86
C GLY A 13 20.47 -26.77 25.49
N ILE A 14 20.02 -27.44 24.44
CA ILE A 14 19.97 -26.85 23.08
C ILE A 14 18.82 -25.87 23.05
N ALA A 15 19.11 -24.56 23.05
CA ALA A 15 18.14 -23.52 22.78
C ALA A 15 17.83 -23.50 21.27
N VAL A 16 16.68 -24.05 20.90
CA VAL A 16 16.15 -23.92 19.53
C VAL A 16 15.66 -22.49 19.38
N LEU A 17 16.45 -21.64 18.72
CA LEU A 17 16.01 -20.34 18.26
C LEU A 17 14.99 -20.55 17.12
N LEU A 18 13.72 -20.47 17.44
CA LEU A 18 12.66 -20.34 16.45
C LEU A 18 12.80 -18.94 15.80
N GLY A 19 13.61 -18.88 14.75
CA GLY A 19 13.70 -17.72 13.89
C GLY A 19 12.36 -17.54 13.19
N GLY A 20 11.51 -16.67 13.72
CA GLY A 20 10.34 -16.19 13.00
C GLY A 20 10.84 -15.46 11.74
N THR A 21 10.54 -16.00 10.56
CA THR A 21 10.72 -15.27 9.32
C THR A 21 9.69 -14.14 9.31
N ALA A 22 10.12 -12.92 9.60
CA ALA A 22 9.32 -11.74 9.32
C ALA A 22 9.01 -11.77 7.82
N ALA A 23 7.74 -11.86 7.46
CA ALA A 23 7.31 -11.71 6.08
C ALA A 23 7.60 -10.26 5.69
N LEU A 24 8.69 -10.05 4.95
CA LEU A 24 9.04 -8.74 4.44
C LEU A 24 7.94 -8.32 3.44
N ALA A 25 7.48 -7.10 3.55
CA ALA A 25 6.61 -6.49 2.55
C ALA A 25 7.23 -6.69 1.16
N THR A 26 6.41 -7.00 0.18
CA THR A 26 6.86 -7.02 -1.20
C THR A 26 7.21 -5.59 -1.59
N PRO A 27 8.50 -5.25 -1.81
CA PRO A 27 8.85 -3.90 -2.22
C PRO A 27 8.24 -3.59 -3.58
N PRO A 28 8.00 -2.31 -3.92
CA PRO A 28 7.54 -1.93 -5.25
C PRO A 28 8.52 -2.41 -6.32
N SER A 29 7.99 -2.91 -7.43
CA SER A 29 8.79 -3.34 -8.59
C SER A 29 8.11 -2.92 -9.89
N GLY A 30 8.87 -2.52 -10.89
CA GLY A 30 8.34 -2.08 -12.18
C GLY A 30 7.49 -0.80 -12.10
N LEU A 31 7.51 -0.08 -10.98
CA LEU A 31 6.80 1.17 -10.76
C LEU A 31 7.72 2.35 -11.10
N ALA A 32 7.19 3.28 -11.90
CA ALA A 32 7.76 4.62 -12.06
C ALA A 32 6.69 5.66 -11.77
N SER A 33 7.02 6.70 -11.03
CA SER A 33 6.09 7.77 -10.68
C SER A 33 6.73 9.16 -10.83
N THR A 34 5.92 10.13 -11.19
CA THR A 34 6.32 11.53 -11.35
C THR A 34 5.29 12.43 -10.68
N LEU A 35 5.73 13.26 -9.75
CA LEU A 35 4.91 14.32 -9.20
C LEU A 35 4.70 15.38 -10.26
N LEU A 36 3.46 15.61 -10.68
CA LEU A 36 3.12 16.61 -11.69
C LEU A 36 2.89 17.99 -11.07
N ALA A 37 2.19 18.01 -9.94
CA ALA A 37 1.89 19.23 -9.21
C ALA A 37 1.55 18.91 -7.75
N ARG A 38 1.85 19.85 -6.85
CA ARG A 38 1.41 19.83 -5.45
C ARG A 38 1.11 21.26 -5.01
N GLY A 39 -0.04 21.49 -4.44
CA GLY A 39 -0.46 22.79 -3.92
C GLY A 39 -1.11 22.64 -2.56
N SER A 40 -0.85 23.60 -1.68
CA SER A 40 -1.45 23.63 -0.36
C SER A 40 -2.81 24.32 -0.41
N TRP A 41 -3.78 23.71 0.21
CA TRP A 41 -5.12 24.27 0.36
C TRP A 41 -5.14 25.18 1.59
N SER A 42 -5.29 26.47 1.36
CA SER A 42 -5.23 27.47 2.42
C SER A 42 -6.60 28.00 2.87
N ARG A 43 -7.70 27.55 2.26
CA ARG A 43 -9.04 28.03 2.55
C ARG A 43 -9.83 27.07 3.44
N HIS A 44 -10.76 27.63 4.23
CA HIS A 44 -11.68 26.89 5.11
C HIS A 44 -12.81 26.18 4.36
N ASP A 45 -12.69 26.00 3.04
CA ASP A 45 -13.68 25.36 2.20
C ASP A 45 -13.65 23.83 2.44
N ARG A 46 -14.80 23.27 2.71
CA ARG A 46 -14.98 21.82 2.83
C ARG A 46 -15.22 21.24 1.46
N ILE A 47 -14.37 20.33 0.99
CA ILE A 47 -14.69 19.51 -0.16
C ILE A 47 -15.46 18.29 0.36
N GLN A 48 -16.71 18.19 -0.06
CA GLN A 48 -17.47 16.95 0.04
C GLN A 48 -17.30 16.22 -1.29
N LEU A 49 -16.53 15.14 -1.29
CA LEU A 49 -16.48 14.24 -2.44
C LEU A 49 -17.80 13.49 -2.48
N LEU A 50 -18.66 13.88 -3.43
CA LEU A 50 -19.96 13.26 -3.67
C LEU A 50 -19.74 11.81 -4.14
N ALA A 51 -20.35 10.90 -3.47
CA ALA A 51 -20.72 9.51 -3.74
C ALA A 51 -20.53 8.64 -2.50
N GLY A 52 -21.26 8.97 -1.42
CA GLY A 52 -21.29 8.12 -0.20
C GLY A 52 -20.02 8.16 0.66
N LEU A 53 -19.12 9.11 0.42
CA LEU A 53 -17.93 9.34 1.21
C LEU A 53 -18.26 10.26 2.37
N THR A 54 -18.21 9.73 3.58
CA THR A 54 -18.39 10.48 4.82
C THR A 54 -17.12 11.22 5.25
N GLU A 55 -16.01 11.06 4.55
CA GLU A 55 -14.77 11.72 4.88
C GLU A 55 -14.80 13.18 4.42
N GLN A 56 -14.72 14.04 5.39
CA GLN A 56 -14.53 15.46 5.18
C GLN A 56 -13.05 15.75 5.14
N ILE A 57 -12.56 16.20 3.99
CA ILE A 57 -11.23 16.80 3.90
C ILE A 57 -11.31 18.12 4.66
N LYS A 58 -10.72 18.15 5.84
CA LYS A 58 -10.76 19.32 6.73
C LYS A 58 -9.50 20.16 6.53
N PRO A 59 -9.60 21.43 6.08
CA PRO A 59 -8.54 22.39 6.29
C PRO A 59 -8.32 22.65 7.81
N PRO A 60 -7.16 23.12 8.30
CA PRO A 60 -6.43 24.20 7.65
C PRO A 60 -5.15 23.77 6.95
N SER A 61 -4.88 22.50 6.80
CA SER A 61 -3.57 22.06 6.34
C SER A 61 -3.64 20.81 5.46
N SER A 62 -4.26 20.94 4.29
CA SER A 62 -4.28 19.85 3.31
C SER A 62 -3.60 20.28 2.02
N ASP A 63 -2.84 19.36 1.45
CA ASP A 63 -2.29 19.48 0.10
C ASP A 63 -3.14 18.68 -0.88
N VAL A 64 -3.24 19.18 -2.09
CA VAL A 64 -3.68 18.41 -3.25
C VAL A 64 -2.45 18.14 -4.11
N ALA A 65 -2.18 16.89 -4.40
CA ALA A 65 -1.04 16.48 -5.21
C ALA A 65 -1.50 15.58 -6.36
N MET A 66 -0.95 15.83 -7.54
CA MET A 66 -1.19 15.03 -8.74
C MET A 66 0.08 14.28 -9.12
N VAL A 67 -0.05 12.97 -9.30
CA VAL A 67 1.03 12.07 -9.68
C VAL A 67 0.62 11.29 -10.92
N ARG A 68 1.54 11.17 -11.87
CA ARG A 68 1.47 10.18 -12.96
C ARG A 68 2.30 8.98 -12.56
N ALA A 69 1.74 7.79 -12.72
CA ALA A 69 2.45 6.54 -12.46
C ALA A 69 2.31 5.57 -13.62
N THR A 70 3.33 4.75 -13.82
CA THR A 70 3.32 3.62 -14.75
C THR A 70 3.78 2.37 -14.04
N LEU A 71 3.15 1.25 -14.32
CA LEU A 71 3.47 -0.05 -13.75
C LEU A 71 3.70 -1.05 -14.89
N GLN A 72 4.91 -1.59 -14.96
CA GLN A 72 5.30 -2.55 -16.00
C GLN A 72 4.51 -3.87 -15.84
N PRO A 73 4.37 -4.68 -16.89
CA PRO A 73 3.85 -6.05 -16.77
C PRO A 73 4.60 -6.82 -15.67
N GLY A 74 3.86 -7.50 -14.81
CA GLY A 74 4.40 -8.19 -13.63
C GLY A 74 4.84 -7.27 -12.49
N GLY A 75 4.68 -5.96 -12.64
CA GLY A 75 5.03 -4.97 -11.61
C GLY A 75 4.01 -4.90 -10.47
N THR A 76 4.47 -4.37 -9.33
CA THR A 76 3.64 -4.14 -8.13
C THR A 76 4.01 -2.81 -7.47
N THR A 77 3.02 -2.16 -6.86
CA THR A 77 3.28 -0.99 -6.00
C THR A 77 3.81 -1.39 -4.62
N GLY A 78 3.79 -2.68 -4.28
CA GLY A 78 3.97 -3.13 -2.90
C GLY A 78 2.79 -2.74 -2.01
N TRP A 79 2.73 -3.29 -0.80
CA TRP A 79 1.73 -2.91 0.18
C TRP A 79 2.05 -1.52 0.75
N HIS A 80 1.07 -0.62 0.67
CA HIS A 80 1.21 0.75 1.16
C HIS A 80 -0.15 1.34 1.53
N LYS A 81 -0.12 2.52 2.13
CA LYS A 81 -1.29 3.38 2.35
C LYS A 81 -0.94 4.83 2.06
N HIS A 82 -1.95 5.67 2.07
CA HIS A 82 -1.79 7.12 1.90
C HIS A 82 -2.19 7.86 3.19
N PRO A 83 -1.69 9.07 3.42
CA PRO A 83 -2.07 9.85 4.60
C PRO A 83 -3.48 10.46 4.50
N GLY A 84 -4.19 10.20 3.42
CA GLY A 84 -5.56 10.64 3.16
C GLY A 84 -6.09 10.03 1.87
N PRO A 85 -7.35 10.31 1.51
CA PRO A 85 -8.00 9.71 0.36
C PRO A 85 -7.37 10.12 -0.97
N SER A 86 -7.59 9.30 -2.00
CA SER A 86 -7.15 9.59 -3.36
C SER A 86 -8.20 9.23 -4.40
N VAL A 87 -8.11 9.90 -5.54
CA VAL A 87 -8.84 9.54 -6.76
C VAL A 87 -7.84 9.07 -7.79
N VAL A 88 -8.07 7.90 -8.35
CA VAL A 88 -7.21 7.30 -9.36
C VAL A 88 -7.95 7.25 -10.68
N ILE A 89 -7.27 7.61 -11.77
CA ILE A 89 -7.75 7.44 -13.14
C ILE A 89 -6.79 6.47 -13.84
N LEU A 90 -7.26 5.26 -14.14
CA LEU A 90 -6.53 4.32 -14.99
C LEU A 90 -6.71 4.76 -16.46
N ALA A 91 -5.63 5.22 -17.06
CA ALA A 91 -5.62 5.76 -18.44
C ALA A 91 -5.34 4.67 -19.47
N ALA A 92 -4.51 3.67 -19.13
CA ALA A 92 -4.16 2.56 -20.00
C ALA A 92 -3.85 1.29 -19.20
N GLY A 93 -4.00 0.13 -19.82
CA GLY A 93 -3.69 -1.17 -19.24
C GLY A 93 -4.75 -1.69 -18.26
N THR A 94 -4.32 -2.57 -17.37
CA THR A 94 -5.16 -3.21 -16.35
C THR A 94 -4.44 -3.21 -15.02
N LEU A 95 -5.16 -2.97 -13.93
CA LEU A 95 -4.66 -3.07 -12.56
C LEU A 95 -5.48 -4.10 -11.78
N THR A 96 -4.80 -4.96 -11.05
CA THR A 96 -5.37 -5.78 -9.99
C THR A 96 -5.16 -5.05 -8.68
N ILE A 97 -6.24 -4.66 -8.01
CA ILE A 97 -6.23 -3.92 -6.75
C ILE A 97 -6.53 -4.91 -5.63
N SER A 98 -5.60 -5.04 -4.67
CA SER A 98 -5.80 -5.83 -3.45
C SER A 98 -5.86 -4.88 -2.26
N GLU A 99 -6.92 -4.99 -1.44
CA GLU A 99 -7.15 -4.12 -0.29
C GLU A 99 -7.72 -4.88 0.90
N ALA A 100 -7.38 -4.46 2.10
CA ALA A 100 -7.93 -5.03 3.32
C ALA A 100 -9.44 -4.80 3.39
N LYS A 101 -10.21 -5.85 3.72
CA LYS A 101 -11.65 -5.74 3.93
C LYS A 101 -12.07 -6.58 5.12
N GLY A 102 -12.22 -5.94 6.27
CA GLY A 102 -12.49 -6.64 7.52
C GLY A 102 -11.35 -7.61 7.88
N ARG A 103 -11.66 -8.93 7.93
CA ARG A 103 -10.65 -9.99 8.18
C ARG A 103 -10.16 -10.67 6.90
N GLY A 104 -10.50 -10.14 5.73
CA GLY A 104 -10.17 -10.71 4.43
C GLY A 104 -9.54 -9.70 3.50
N CYS A 105 -9.35 -10.12 2.26
CA CYS A 105 -8.85 -9.31 1.17
C CYS A 105 -9.92 -9.15 0.09
N ARG A 106 -10.17 -7.93 -0.33
CA ARG A 106 -10.90 -7.66 -1.55
C ARG A 106 -9.92 -7.53 -2.69
N VAL A 107 -10.16 -8.28 -3.76
CA VAL A 107 -9.38 -8.17 -5.00
C VAL A 107 -10.33 -7.71 -6.10
N THR A 108 -9.96 -6.64 -6.78
CA THR A 108 -10.75 -6.04 -7.87
C THR A 108 -9.84 -5.82 -9.07
N GLU A 109 -10.31 -6.19 -10.25
CA GLU A 109 -9.64 -5.85 -11.50
C GLU A 109 -10.29 -4.62 -12.12
N VAL A 110 -9.47 -3.66 -12.54
CA VAL A 110 -9.86 -2.46 -13.26
C VAL A 110 -9.12 -2.42 -14.58
N SER A 111 -9.85 -2.33 -15.69
CA SER A 111 -9.27 -2.29 -17.04
C SER A 111 -9.69 -1.01 -17.75
N ALA A 112 -8.74 -0.37 -18.44
CA ALA A 112 -8.98 0.75 -19.33
C ALA A 112 -9.43 0.31 -20.74
N ALA A 113 -9.58 -0.97 -21.01
CA ALA A 113 -10.16 -1.47 -22.25
C ALA A 113 -11.60 -0.94 -22.40
N GLY A 114 -11.86 -0.20 -23.47
CA GLY A 114 -13.15 0.49 -23.68
C GLY A 114 -13.29 1.86 -23.02
N GLY A 115 -12.18 2.45 -22.56
CA GLY A 115 -12.09 3.81 -22.04
C GLY A 115 -11.50 3.91 -20.64
N GLN A 116 -11.02 5.08 -20.30
CA GLN A 116 -10.42 5.37 -18.99
C GLN A 116 -11.39 5.09 -17.85
N LYS A 117 -10.88 4.60 -16.73
CA LYS A 117 -11.67 4.28 -15.53
C LYS A 117 -11.20 5.12 -14.36
N ALA A 118 -12.13 5.80 -13.70
CA ALA A 118 -11.88 6.49 -12.45
C ALA A 118 -12.41 5.67 -11.28
N PHE A 119 -11.65 5.62 -10.19
CA PHE A 119 -12.06 5.01 -8.94
C PHE A 119 -11.52 5.78 -7.74
N PHE A 120 -12.23 5.70 -6.65
CA PHE A 120 -11.81 6.28 -5.38
C PHE A 120 -11.02 5.25 -4.59
N HIS A 121 -9.97 5.73 -3.91
CA HIS A 121 -9.19 4.92 -2.99
C HIS A 121 -9.16 5.59 -1.63
N PRO A 122 -9.70 4.93 -0.59
CA PRO A 122 -9.57 5.39 0.79
C PRO A 122 -8.12 5.29 1.28
N ASP A 123 -7.87 5.67 2.52
CA ASP A 123 -6.55 5.64 3.16
C ASP A 123 -6.15 4.26 3.74
N ASP A 124 -6.85 3.19 3.36
CA ASP A 124 -6.55 1.83 3.80
C ASP A 124 -5.29 1.23 3.14
N VAL A 125 -4.79 0.14 3.73
CA VAL A 125 -3.63 -0.58 3.19
C VAL A 125 -4.02 -1.37 1.95
N HIS A 126 -3.32 -1.13 0.85
CA HIS A 126 -3.61 -1.73 -0.45
C HIS A 126 -2.35 -1.96 -1.28
N ARG A 127 -2.54 -2.64 -2.41
CA ARG A 127 -1.52 -2.91 -3.41
C ARG A 127 -2.15 -2.93 -4.80
N PHE A 128 -1.46 -2.33 -5.77
CA PHE A 128 -1.77 -2.48 -7.18
C PHE A 128 -0.74 -3.41 -7.84
N ASP A 129 -1.22 -4.36 -8.60
CA ASP A 129 -0.41 -5.26 -9.42
C ASP A 129 -0.81 -5.11 -10.89
N ASN A 130 0.14 -5.08 -11.79
CA ASN A 130 -0.12 -5.20 -13.21
C ASN A 130 0.07 -6.66 -13.63
N LYS A 131 -1.01 -7.43 -13.66
CA LYS A 131 -1.03 -8.82 -14.12
C LYS A 131 -1.27 -8.94 -15.64
N GLY A 132 -1.42 -7.80 -16.34
CA GLY A 132 -1.59 -7.74 -17.79
C GLY A 132 -0.26 -7.80 -18.55
N GLU A 133 -0.35 -7.80 -19.87
CA GLU A 133 0.80 -7.87 -20.77
C GLU A 133 1.31 -6.50 -21.24
N THR A 134 0.58 -5.43 -20.94
CA THR A 134 0.92 -4.05 -21.32
C THR A 134 1.16 -3.20 -20.10
N VAL A 135 1.89 -2.10 -20.27
CA VAL A 135 2.10 -1.12 -19.21
C VAL A 135 0.75 -0.56 -18.75
N ALA A 136 0.52 -0.54 -17.45
CA ALA A 136 -0.58 0.21 -16.86
C ALA A 136 -0.12 1.64 -16.58
N GLU A 137 -0.89 2.62 -17.06
CA GLU A 137 -0.67 4.04 -16.79
C GLU A 137 -1.86 4.61 -16.03
N PHE A 138 -1.58 5.31 -14.94
CA PHE A 138 -2.62 5.89 -14.10
C PHE A 138 -2.18 7.21 -13.48
N TYR A 139 -3.17 8.04 -13.22
CA TYR A 139 -3.02 9.34 -12.60
C TYR A 139 -3.72 9.32 -11.25
N ILE A 140 -3.05 9.85 -10.23
CA ILE A 140 -3.56 9.87 -8.87
C ILE A 140 -3.65 11.32 -8.40
N THR A 141 -4.80 11.70 -7.88
CA THR A 141 -4.99 12.94 -7.12
C THR A 141 -5.11 12.58 -5.65
N TYR A 142 -4.13 12.99 -4.86
CA TYR A 142 -4.06 12.79 -3.42
C TYR A 142 -4.61 14.01 -2.69
N PHE A 143 -5.31 13.75 -1.59
CA PHE A 143 -5.71 14.76 -0.61
C PHE A 143 -5.02 14.39 0.71
N ALA A 144 -3.98 15.12 1.08
CA ALA A 144 -3.09 14.73 2.16
C ALA A 144 -2.86 15.89 3.14
N PRO A 145 -2.55 15.63 4.40
CA PRO A 145 -2.07 16.69 5.29
C PRO A 145 -0.84 17.39 4.70
N THR A 146 -0.73 18.71 4.93
CA THR A 146 0.36 19.51 4.37
C THR A 146 1.72 18.95 4.73
N ALA A 147 2.63 18.92 3.76
CA ALA A 147 4.01 18.49 3.88
C ALA A 147 4.21 17.01 4.30
N THR A 148 3.18 16.18 4.23
CA THR A 148 3.34 14.73 4.49
C THR A 148 3.79 13.97 3.22
N PRO A 149 4.49 12.84 3.37
CA PRO A 149 4.72 11.90 2.28
C PRO A 149 3.38 11.42 1.70
N LEU A 150 3.30 11.28 0.38
CA LEU A 150 2.07 10.80 -0.29
C LEU A 150 1.90 9.28 -0.20
N LEU A 151 2.96 8.56 0.14
CA LEU A 151 3.01 7.11 0.25
C LEU A 151 3.65 6.73 1.58
N ILE A 152 3.04 5.79 2.29
CA ILE A 152 3.49 5.24 3.55
C ILE A 152 3.58 3.73 3.37
N ASP A 153 4.79 3.18 3.36
CA ASP A 153 5.00 1.76 3.21
C ASP A 153 4.31 0.97 4.33
N ALA A 154 3.65 -0.11 3.96
CA ALA A 154 3.12 -1.09 4.90
C ALA A 154 4.03 -2.31 4.90
N PRO A 155 4.72 -2.63 6.02
CA PRO A 155 5.74 -3.67 6.04
C PRO A 155 5.18 -5.09 5.86
N GLU A 156 3.88 -5.27 6.01
CA GLU A 156 3.22 -6.56 5.90
C GLU A 156 1.92 -6.46 5.12
N ALA A 157 1.58 -7.53 4.41
CA ALA A 157 0.26 -7.67 3.83
C ALA A 157 -0.80 -7.67 4.95
N PRO A 158 -1.95 -7.00 4.75
CA PRO A 158 -3.04 -7.08 5.72
C PRO A 158 -3.49 -8.53 5.96
N PRO A 159 -3.95 -8.87 7.17
CA PRO A 159 -4.50 -10.19 7.46
C PRO A 159 -5.55 -10.62 6.42
N GLY A 160 -5.41 -11.81 5.86
CA GLY A 160 -6.28 -12.31 4.80
C GLY A 160 -5.92 -11.85 3.38
N CYS A 161 -4.94 -10.95 3.22
CA CYS A 161 -4.33 -10.56 1.95
C CYS A 161 -2.97 -11.23 1.74
N THR A 162 -2.82 -12.49 2.11
CA THR A 162 -1.60 -13.26 1.79
C THR A 162 -1.40 -13.31 0.28
N ALA A 163 -0.15 -13.20 -0.15
CA ALA A 163 0.23 -13.13 -1.56
C ALA A 163 -0.52 -14.13 -2.43
N ALA A 164 -1.22 -13.61 -3.44
CA ALA A 164 -1.67 -14.41 -4.57
C ALA A 164 -0.53 -14.53 -5.58
#